data_2491214c8f518e4a629741ab7ebcfdd8
#
_entry.id   2491214c8f518e4a629741ab7ebcfdd8
#
_cell.length_a   1.000
_cell.length_b   1.000
_cell.length_c   1.000
_cell.angle_alpha   90.00
_cell.angle_beta   90.00
_cell.angle_gamma   90.00
#
_symmetry.space_group_name_H-M   'P 1'
#
loop_
_entity.id
_entity.type
_entity.pdbx_description
1 polymer ?
#
loop_
_entity_poly.entity_id
_entity_poly.type
_entity_poly.pdbx_seq_one_letter_code
_entity_poly.pdbx_strand_id
1 'polypeptide(L)'
;VTQRPALIAFLMLLLASFAFAAPASAQRIKDMGQFQGLRANQLTGYGIVVGLAGTGDDSLDYSTLGMKGAISRFGLTLPPGLNPALKNAAAVMVTAELPPFAKPGQRLDVTVSAIGKAKSLRGGTLVLAPLYGADGQIYAMVQGNLVIGGLGVDAADGSKLTVNVPSSGRIANGATVERAVDTGFATGDWLTFNLHQFDATNAKRVADAINAAIPGSASMIDGASIAIRAVGNGDERMRLMSQIENLGVERADPPAKVIVNARTGTVVINGAVRVGTAAVTQGKMTVSIKESPMVVQPAPFSRGQTAVEESSDIEVTEEARPVYLMKPSASLAELVDAINRLGVAPGDLVAILEALSQAGALTAELVII
;
A
#
# COMPACT_ATOMS: atom_id res chain seq x y z
N VAL A 1 -58.52 -19.77 -28.15
CA VAL A 1 -57.18 -19.70 -28.80
C VAL A 1 -56.46 -18.40 -28.46
N THR A 2 -56.57 -17.84 -27.22
CA THR A 2 -56.00 -16.51 -26.88
C THR A 2 -55.07 -16.47 -25.64
N GLN A 3 -54.51 -17.62 -25.21
CA GLN A 3 -53.62 -17.63 -24.05
C GLN A 3 -52.10 -17.69 -24.35
N ARG A 4 -51.71 -17.84 -25.61
CA ARG A 4 -50.28 -17.97 -25.99
C ARG A 4 -49.45 -16.68 -25.90
N PRO A 5 -49.97 -15.44 -26.15
CA PRO A 5 -49.15 -14.25 -26.05
C PRO A 5 -48.79 -13.85 -24.59
N ALA A 6 -49.67 -14.14 -23.63
CA ALA A 6 -49.40 -13.83 -22.22
C ALA A 6 -48.33 -14.72 -21.61
N LEU A 7 -48.24 -15.99 -22.02
CA LEU A 7 -47.20 -16.89 -21.55
C LEU A 7 -45.79 -16.52 -22.10
N ILE A 8 -45.74 -16.08 -23.37
CA ILE A 8 -44.52 -15.61 -24.00
C ILE A 8 -44.02 -14.30 -23.37
N ALA A 9 -44.93 -13.37 -23.06
CA ALA A 9 -44.59 -12.13 -22.37
C ALA A 9 -44.08 -12.38 -20.93
N PHE A 10 -44.69 -13.33 -20.21
CA PHE A 10 -44.23 -13.72 -18.88
C PHE A 10 -42.87 -14.40 -18.91
N LEU A 11 -42.59 -15.26 -19.90
CA LEU A 11 -41.31 -15.90 -20.09
C LEU A 11 -40.21 -14.90 -20.48
N MET A 12 -40.52 -13.91 -21.33
CA MET A 12 -39.60 -12.80 -21.68
C MET A 12 -39.31 -11.90 -20.47
N LEU A 13 -40.30 -11.64 -19.62
CA LEU A 13 -40.11 -10.86 -18.38
C LEU A 13 -39.20 -11.62 -17.38
N LEU A 14 -39.38 -12.95 -17.29
CA LEU A 14 -38.54 -13.82 -16.46
C LEU A 14 -37.10 -13.93 -16.99
N LEU A 15 -36.90 -13.98 -18.30
CA LEU A 15 -35.58 -13.94 -18.92
C LEU A 15 -34.90 -12.55 -18.75
N ALA A 16 -35.66 -11.46 -18.82
CA ALA A 16 -35.14 -10.10 -18.63
C ALA A 16 -34.71 -9.85 -17.17
N SER A 17 -35.35 -10.47 -16.18
CA SER A 17 -34.96 -10.38 -14.78
C SER A 17 -33.65 -11.12 -14.46
N PHE A 18 -33.25 -12.11 -15.25
CA PHE A 18 -31.98 -12.82 -15.13
C PHE A 18 -30.77 -12.04 -15.75
N ALA A 19 -31.04 -11.07 -16.63
CA ALA A 19 -30.01 -10.34 -17.35
C ALA A 19 -29.44 -9.13 -16.56
N PHE A 20 -30.01 -8.79 -15.40
CA PHE A 20 -29.58 -7.66 -14.55
C PHE A 20 -28.86 -8.07 -13.26
N ALA A 21 -28.40 -9.31 -13.13
CA ALA A 21 -27.42 -9.63 -12.11
C ALA A 21 -26.09 -8.98 -12.52
N ALA A 22 -25.85 -7.73 -12.08
CA ALA A 22 -24.51 -7.15 -12.15
C ALA A 22 -23.53 -8.16 -11.52
N PRO A 23 -22.40 -8.51 -12.18
CA PRO A 23 -21.45 -9.42 -11.58
C PRO A 23 -20.99 -8.77 -10.26
N ALA A 24 -21.34 -9.40 -9.14
CA ALA A 24 -20.73 -9.05 -7.87
C ALA A 24 -19.21 -9.09 -8.11
N SER A 25 -18.50 -7.99 -7.85
CA SER A 25 -17.07 -7.88 -8.09
C SER A 25 -16.36 -8.78 -7.08
N ALA A 26 -16.33 -10.09 -7.37
CA ALA A 26 -15.61 -11.06 -6.55
C ALA A 26 -14.12 -10.78 -6.66
N GLN A 27 -13.49 -10.44 -5.55
CA GLN A 27 -12.05 -10.27 -5.45
C GLN A 27 -11.44 -11.64 -5.14
N ARG A 28 -10.26 -11.95 -5.74
CA ARG A 28 -9.58 -13.21 -5.45
C ARG A 28 -8.94 -13.15 -4.08
N ILE A 29 -8.84 -14.29 -3.39
CA ILE A 29 -8.23 -14.36 -2.06
C ILE A 29 -6.81 -13.78 -2.08
N LYS A 30 -5.98 -14.07 -3.09
CA LYS A 30 -4.62 -13.53 -3.21
C LYS A 30 -4.51 -12.01 -3.28
N ASP A 31 -5.60 -11.33 -3.65
CA ASP A 31 -5.65 -9.86 -3.72
C ASP A 31 -6.07 -9.26 -2.35
N MET A 32 -6.53 -10.10 -1.40
CA MET A 32 -6.99 -9.70 -0.07
C MET A 32 -5.95 -9.90 1.03
N GLY A 33 -4.94 -10.75 0.81
CA GLY A 33 -3.96 -11.10 1.83
C GLY A 33 -2.80 -11.90 1.28
N GLN A 34 -2.01 -12.45 2.19
CA GLN A 34 -0.85 -13.28 1.86
C GLN A 34 -0.68 -14.43 2.84
N PHE A 35 -0.09 -15.51 2.38
CA PHE A 35 0.28 -16.61 3.28
C PHE A 35 1.46 -16.24 4.16
N GLN A 36 1.42 -16.66 5.41
CA GLN A 36 2.49 -16.44 6.38
C GLN A 36 3.78 -17.13 5.91
N GLY A 37 4.92 -16.47 6.15
CA GLY A 37 6.25 -16.97 5.75
C GLY A 37 6.61 -16.65 4.30
N LEU A 38 5.69 -16.16 3.47
CA LEU A 38 5.94 -15.80 2.06
C LEU A 38 6.24 -14.31 1.85
N ARG A 39 6.94 -13.70 2.79
CA ARG A 39 7.40 -12.31 2.66
C ARG A 39 8.77 -12.23 1.98
N ALA A 40 9.01 -11.16 1.28
CA ALA A 40 10.36 -10.81 0.87
C ALA A 40 11.21 -10.40 2.11
N ASN A 41 12.46 -10.82 2.14
CA ASN A 41 13.39 -10.49 3.20
C ASN A 41 14.38 -9.43 2.73
N GLN A 42 14.57 -8.40 3.54
CA GLN A 42 15.53 -7.34 3.22
C GLN A 42 16.94 -7.82 3.56
N LEU A 43 17.84 -7.68 2.60
CA LEU A 43 19.26 -7.95 2.76
C LEU A 43 20.02 -6.64 2.78
N THR A 44 21.02 -6.54 3.65
CA THR A 44 21.91 -5.39 3.74
C THR A 44 23.36 -5.83 3.81
N GLY A 45 24.26 -5.02 3.28
CA GLY A 45 25.68 -5.29 3.32
C GLY A 45 26.51 -4.02 3.23
N TYR A 46 27.75 -4.16 3.62
CA TYR A 46 28.76 -3.13 3.42
C TYR A 46 29.68 -3.56 2.26
N GLY A 47 29.99 -2.62 1.37
CA GLY A 47 30.87 -2.88 0.25
C GLY A 47 31.78 -1.71 -0.07
N ILE A 48 32.70 -1.97 -1.00
CA ILE A 48 33.61 -0.95 -1.56
C ILE A 48 33.38 -0.89 -3.06
N VAL A 49 33.11 0.30 -3.55
CA VAL A 49 33.08 0.59 -4.99
C VAL A 49 34.45 1.13 -5.38
N VAL A 50 35.05 0.61 -6.43
CA VAL A 50 36.35 1.00 -6.98
C VAL A 50 36.22 1.49 -8.41
N GLY A 51 37.27 2.15 -8.94
CA GLY A 51 37.30 2.62 -10.33
C GLY A 51 36.61 3.99 -10.53
N LEU A 52 36.40 4.75 -9.45
CA LEU A 52 35.82 6.08 -9.53
C LEU A 52 36.83 7.08 -10.06
N ALA A 53 36.41 8.02 -10.91
CA ALA A 53 37.32 9.03 -11.53
C ALA A 53 37.52 10.24 -10.59
N GLY A 54 38.11 10.03 -9.41
CA GLY A 54 38.36 11.08 -8.44
C GLY A 54 37.12 11.55 -7.64
N THR A 55 35.99 10.90 -7.78
CA THR A 55 34.71 11.24 -7.12
C THR A 55 34.42 10.41 -5.87
N GLY A 56 35.36 9.56 -5.46
CA GLY A 56 35.24 8.69 -4.29
C GLY A 56 35.39 9.43 -2.96
N ASP A 57 35.57 8.65 -1.90
CA ASP A 57 35.74 9.17 -0.54
C ASP A 57 37.15 9.78 -0.37
N ASP A 58 37.20 10.96 0.22
CA ASP A 58 38.44 11.44 0.78
C ASP A 58 38.72 10.65 2.09
N SER A 59 39.94 10.27 2.37
CA SER A 59 40.50 9.58 3.55
C SER A 59 39.56 9.47 4.79
N LEU A 60 38.43 8.76 4.67
CA LEU A 60 37.58 8.43 5.80
C LEU A 60 38.08 7.12 6.45
N ASP A 61 38.17 7.08 7.76
CA ASP A 61 38.73 5.94 8.49
C ASP A 61 38.02 4.62 8.18
N TYR A 62 36.69 4.61 8.10
CA TYR A 62 35.94 3.41 7.79
C TYR A 62 36.09 2.96 6.33
N SER A 63 36.22 3.89 5.38
CA SER A 63 36.48 3.55 3.97
C SER A 63 37.88 2.95 3.84
N THR A 64 38.85 3.48 4.57
CA THR A 64 40.21 2.96 4.64
C THR A 64 40.27 1.58 5.28
N LEU A 65 39.55 1.36 6.39
CA LEU A 65 39.44 0.04 7.03
C LEU A 65 38.77 -0.98 6.12
N GLY A 66 37.69 -0.62 5.43
CA GLY A 66 37.02 -1.48 4.46
C GLY A 66 37.92 -1.86 3.30
N MET A 67 38.70 -0.91 2.76
CA MET A 67 39.68 -1.15 1.70
C MET A 67 40.82 -2.06 2.19
N LYS A 68 41.36 -1.82 3.38
CA LYS A 68 42.38 -2.70 3.99
C LYS A 68 41.85 -4.13 4.14
N GLY A 69 40.60 -4.29 4.60
CA GLY A 69 39.94 -5.58 4.71
C GLY A 69 39.74 -6.29 3.35
N ALA A 70 39.35 -5.56 2.31
CA ALA A 70 39.21 -6.09 0.97
C ALA A 70 40.59 -6.52 0.39
N ILE A 71 41.61 -5.68 0.50
CA ILE A 71 42.97 -5.98 0.03
C ILE A 71 43.57 -7.20 0.75
N SER A 72 43.34 -7.31 2.08
CA SER A 72 43.80 -8.45 2.87
C SER A 72 43.19 -9.78 2.40
N ARG A 73 41.94 -9.77 1.95
CA ARG A 73 41.31 -10.97 1.35
C ARG A 73 41.96 -11.42 0.04
N PHE A 74 42.61 -10.52 -0.68
CA PHE A 74 43.40 -10.83 -1.87
C PHE A 74 44.87 -11.21 -1.55
N GLY A 75 45.20 -11.39 -0.26
CA GLY A 75 46.54 -11.81 0.18
C GLY A 75 47.57 -10.67 0.28
N LEU A 76 47.14 -9.43 0.14
CA LEU A 76 48.02 -8.26 0.27
C LEU A 76 47.82 -7.62 1.65
N THR A 77 48.96 -7.41 2.34
CA THR A 77 48.97 -6.73 3.66
C THR A 77 49.58 -5.34 3.51
N LEU A 78 48.79 -4.31 3.84
CA LEU A 78 49.28 -2.93 3.86
C LEU A 78 50.10 -2.68 5.13
N PRO A 79 51.23 -1.98 5.05
CA PRO A 79 52.04 -1.59 6.22
C PRO A 79 51.19 -0.79 7.24
N PRO A 80 51.47 -0.93 8.55
CA PRO A 80 50.86 -0.10 9.57
C PRO A 80 51.15 1.40 9.30
N GLY A 81 50.10 2.23 9.43
CA GLY A 81 50.20 3.68 9.22
C GLY A 81 50.01 4.17 7.78
N LEU A 82 49.95 3.28 6.78
CA LEU A 82 49.63 3.69 5.42
C LEU A 82 48.13 3.95 5.29
N ASN A 83 47.75 5.19 5.00
CA ASN A 83 46.40 5.59 4.67
C ASN A 83 46.32 5.95 3.19
N PRO A 84 45.83 5.05 2.32
CA PRO A 84 45.69 5.37 0.89
C PRO A 84 44.67 6.48 0.70
N ALA A 85 44.97 7.45 -0.17
CA ALA A 85 43.97 8.41 -0.62
C ALA A 85 42.94 7.70 -1.49
N LEU A 86 41.70 7.59 -1.03
CA LEU A 86 40.66 6.77 -1.64
C LEU A 86 39.79 7.53 -2.66
N LYS A 87 40.35 8.54 -3.37
CA LYS A 87 39.59 9.33 -4.36
C LYS A 87 38.97 8.47 -5.46
N ASN A 88 39.50 7.29 -5.71
CA ASN A 88 39.02 6.34 -6.71
C ASN A 88 38.16 5.20 -6.10
N ALA A 89 37.86 5.27 -4.80
CA ALA A 89 37.04 4.28 -4.12
C ALA A 89 36.05 4.96 -3.18
N ALA A 90 34.95 4.27 -2.89
CA ALA A 90 33.92 4.73 -1.96
C ALA A 90 33.39 3.58 -1.13
N ALA A 91 33.13 3.85 0.15
CA ALA A 91 32.38 2.97 1.01
C ALA A 91 30.88 3.07 0.71
N VAL A 92 30.23 1.95 0.58
CA VAL A 92 28.83 1.89 0.20
C VAL A 92 28.03 0.95 1.08
N MET A 93 26.76 1.31 1.29
CA MET A 93 25.73 0.40 1.74
C MET A 93 25.11 -0.26 0.52
N VAL A 94 24.89 -1.53 0.64
CA VAL A 94 24.30 -2.36 -0.41
C VAL A 94 23.02 -2.97 0.13
N THR A 95 21.94 -2.84 -0.60
CA THR A 95 20.64 -3.41 -0.23
C THR A 95 20.07 -4.24 -1.37
N ALA A 96 19.40 -5.33 -1.02
CA ALA A 96 18.68 -6.18 -1.96
C ALA A 96 17.44 -6.76 -1.29
N GLU A 97 16.50 -7.19 -2.10
CA GLU A 97 15.31 -7.87 -1.65
C GLU A 97 15.39 -9.35 -2.06
N LEU A 98 15.33 -10.24 -1.06
CA LEU A 98 15.33 -11.68 -1.25
C LEU A 98 13.88 -12.17 -1.29
N PRO A 99 13.34 -12.54 -2.46
CA PRO A 99 11.97 -13.02 -2.57
C PRO A 99 11.79 -14.35 -1.82
N PRO A 100 10.55 -14.68 -1.42
CA PRO A 100 10.26 -15.98 -0.85
C PRO A 100 10.61 -17.08 -1.84
N PHE A 101 11.02 -18.24 -1.32
CA PHE A 101 11.43 -19.40 -2.12
C PHE A 101 12.65 -19.19 -3.04
N ALA A 102 13.39 -18.11 -2.89
CA ALA A 102 14.62 -17.91 -3.63
C ALA A 102 15.58 -19.09 -3.41
N LYS A 103 16.16 -19.58 -4.51
CA LYS A 103 17.08 -20.74 -4.48
C LYS A 103 18.52 -20.28 -4.67
N PRO A 104 19.51 -21.00 -4.08
CA PRO A 104 20.92 -20.77 -4.38
C PRO A 104 21.17 -20.72 -5.87
N GLY A 105 21.99 -19.75 -6.30
CA GLY A 105 22.28 -19.48 -7.71
C GLY A 105 21.33 -18.50 -8.40
N GLN A 106 20.20 -18.14 -7.82
CA GLN A 106 19.33 -17.09 -8.38
C GLN A 106 19.98 -15.71 -8.26
N ARG A 107 19.67 -14.85 -9.23
CA ARG A 107 20.19 -13.49 -9.32
C ARG A 107 19.18 -12.48 -8.76
N LEU A 108 19.71 -11.50 -8.02
CA LEU A 108 18.92 -10.40 -7.43
C LEU A 108 19.45 -9.06 -7.92
N ASP A 109 18.55 -8.12 -8.09
CA ASP A 109 18.86 -6.74 -8.29
C ASP A 109 19.32 -6.09 -6.99
N VAL A 110 20.28 -5.19 -7.08
CA VAL A 110 20.90 -4.59 -5.91
C VAL A 110 20.95 -3.08 -6.05
N THR A 111 20.64 -2.40 -4.96
CA THR A 111 20.83 -0.95 -4.84
C THR A 111 22.10 -0.68 -4.01
N VAL A 112 22.92 0.24 -4.50
CA VAL A 112 24.19 0.62 -3.88
C VAL A 112 24.15 2.11 -3.61
N SER A 113 24.41 2.51 -2.37
CA SER A 113 24.39 3.92 -1.94
C SER A 113 25.65 4.28 -1.17
N ALA A 114 26.27 5.41 -1.49
CA ALA A 114 27.45 5.88 -0.81
C ALA A 114 27.13 6.22 0.66
N ILE A 115 27.97 5.75 1.58
CA ILE A 115 27.89 6.08 3.01
C ILE A 115 28.75 7.29 3.32
N GLY A 116 29.82 7.48 2.54
CA GLY A 116 30.83 8.48 2.76
C GLY A 116 30.59 9.81 2.06
N LYS A 117 31.68 10.44 1.68
CA LYS A 117 31.75 11.75 1.01
C LYS A 117 31.81 11.64 -0.51
N ALA A 118 31.63 10.43 -1.07
CA ALA A 118 31.72 10.21 -2.50
C ALA A 118 30.66 11.08 -3.22
N LYS A 119 31.14 11.90 -4.14
CA LYS A 119 30.27 12.81 -4.92
C LYS A 119 29.49 12.08 -6.01
N SER A 120 30.07 11.00 -6.54
CA SER A 120 29.44 10.18 -7.57
C SER A 120 30.03 8.78 -7.57
N LEU A 121 29.18 7.78 -7.79
CA LEU A 121 29.57 6.38 -7.96
C LEU A 121 29.63 5.96 -9.44
N ARG A 122 29.53 6.93 -10.36
CA ARG A 122 29.47 6.66 -11.80
C ARG A 122 30.77 6.03 -12.31
N GLY A 123 30.63 4.98 -13.12
CA GLY A 123 31.75 4.21 -13.67
C GLY A 123 32.40 3.26 -12.66
N GLY A 124 31.91 3.24 -11.41
CA GLY A 124 32.45 2.37 -10.38
C GLY A 124 31.97 0.92 -10.50
N THR A 125 32.80 0.03 -9.96
CA THR A 125 32.52 -1.39 -9.81
C THR A 125 32.50 -1.76 -8.34
N LEU A 126 31.44 -2.43 -7.89
CA LEU A 126 31.35 -2.97 -6.54
C LEU A 126 32.20 -4.24 -6.44
N VAL A 127 33.11 -4.25 -5.48
CA VAL A 127 33.92 -5.42 -5.13
C VAL A 127 33.02 -6.43 -4.42
N LEU A 128 33.33 -7.72 -4.58
CA LEU A 128 32.59 -8.81 -3.96
C LEU A 128 32.34 -8.57 -2.47
N ALA A 129 31.10 -8.50 -2.08
CA ALA A 129 30.65 -8.21 -0.73
C ALA A 129 29.49 -9.12 -0.31
N PRO A 130 29.41 -9.51 0.98
CA PRO A 130 28.29 -10.30 1.49
C PRO A 130 27.08 -9.42 1.78
N LEU A 131 25.88 -10.00 1.58
CA LEU A 131 24.60 -9.44 2.00
C LEU A 131 24.02 -10.29 3.13
N TYR A 132 23.69 -9.60 4.22
CA TYR A 132 23.22 -10.20 5.46
C TYR A 132 21.71 -10.04 5.61
N GLY A 133 21.05 -11.03 6.15
CA GLY A 133 19.70 -10.94 6.67
C GLY A 133 19.65 -10.29 8.07
N ALA A 134 18.43 -10.12 8.58
CA ALA A 134 18.22 -9.56 9.92
C ALA A 134 18.79 -10.43 11.06
N ASP A 135 19.02 -11.71 10.79
CA ASP A 135 19.64 -12.69 11.69
C ASP A 135 21.19 -12.64 11.66
N GLY A 136 21.77 -11.76 10.88
CA GLY A 136 23.22 -11.63 10.70
C GLY A 136 23.87 -12.72 9.85
N GLN A 137 23.09 -13.60 9.22
CA GLN A 137 23.61 -14.62 8.33
C GLN A 137 23.76 -14.11 6.90
N ILE A 138 24.71 -14.66 6.13
CA ILE A 138 24.93 -14.33 4.73
C ILE A 138 23.91 -15.12 3.88
N TYR A 139 23.13 -14.40 3.09
CA TYR A 139 22.15 -14.96 2.16
C TYR A 139 22.51 -14.79 0.70
N ALA A 140 23.28 -13.76 0.36
CA ALA A 140 23.72 -13.52 -1.00
C ALA A 140 25.12 -12.90 -1.04
N MET A 141 25.80 -13.05 -2.18
CA MET A 141 27.06 -12.35 -2.50
C MET A 141 26.81 -11.42 -3.67
N VAL A 142 27.34 -10.20 -3.60
CA VAL A 142 27.13 -9.16 -4.61
C VAL A 142 28.43 -8.65 -5.18
N GLN A 143 28.46 -8.45 -6.51
CA GLN A 143 29.52 -7.75 -7.23
C GLN A 143 29.01 -7.21 -8.57
N GLY A 144 29.67 -6.24 -9.15
CA GLY A 144 29.38 -5.80 -10.51
C GLY A 144 29.49 -4.30 -10.75
N ASN A 145 29.26 -3.92 -11.98
CA ASN A 145 29.35 -2.52 -12.41
C ASN A 145 28.06 -1.78 -12.07
N LEU A 146 28.20 -0.56 -11.54
CA LEU A 146 27.07 0.27 -11.16
C LEU A 146 26.48 0.99 -12.37
N VAL A 147 25.16 0.97 -12.47
CA VAL A 147 24.39 1.83 -13.36
C VAL A 147 23.82 2.97 -12.54
N ILE A 148 24.24 4.19 -12.84
CA ILE A 148 23.82 5.42 -12.15
C ILE A 148 22.92 6.23 -13.07
N GLY A 149 21.70 6.54 -12.61
CA GLY A 149 20.75 7.37 -13.35
C GLY A 149 20.96 8.88 -13.22
N GLY A 150 21.93 9.33 -12.42
CA GLY A 150 22.19 10.74 -12.14
C GLY A 150 23.45 11.28 -12.80
N LEU A 151 23.48 12.59 -13.01
CA LEU A 151 24.65 13.36 -13.45
C LEU A 151 24.94 14.46 -12.43
N GLY A 152 26.16 14.47 -11.88
CA GLY A 152 26.68 15.57 -11.09
C GLY A 152 27.88 16.17 -11.81
N VAL A 153 27.87 17.46 -12.07
CA VAL A 153 28.98 18.22 -12.66
C VAL A 153 29.28 19.39 -11.75
N ASP A 154 30.51 19.42 -11.22
CA ASP A 154 31.07 20.58 -10.53
C ASP A 154 31.91 21.38 -11.57
N ALA A 155 31.56 22.62 -11.85
CA ALA A 155 32.32 23.48 -12.73
C ALA A 155 33.41 24.24 -11.96
N ALA A 156 34.47 24.64 -12.66
CA ALA A 156 35.61 25.34 -12.04
C ALA A 156 35.27 26.73 -11.47
N ASP A 157 34.15 27.31 -11.86
CA ASP A 157 33.59 28.58 -11.37
C ASP A 157 32.75 28.43 -10.08
N GLY A 158 32.65 27.21 -9.53
CA GLY A 158 31.85 26.90 -8.34
C GLY A 158 30.40 26.60 -8.62
N SER A 159 29.94 26.62 -9.87
CA SER A 159 28.57 26.21 -10.23
C SER A 159 28.42 24.69 -10.17
N LYS A 160 27.28 24.23 -9.66
CA LYS A 160 26.96 22.79 -9.53
C LYS A 160 25.68 22.48 -10.27
N LEU A 161 25.76 21.53 -11.18
CA LEU A 161 24.58 20.94 -11.81
C LEU A 161 24.45 19.49 -11.33
N THR A 162 23.42 19.22 -10.56
CA THR A 162 23.09 17.84 -10.13
C THR A 162 21.73 17.48 -10.68
N VAL A 163 21.70 16.47 -11.54
CA VAL A 163 20.47 15.88 -12.05
C VAL A 163 20.34 14.47 -11.46
N ASN A 164 19.31 14.23 -10.66
CA ASN A 164 19.13 13.04 -9.84
C ASN A 164 20.26 12.83 -8.80
N VAL A 165 20.33 11.67 -8.17
CA VAL A 165 21.27 11.36 -7.09
C VAL A 165 22.45 10.55 -7.65
N PRO A 166 23.63 11.16 -7.90
CA PRO A 166 24.79 10.44 -8.46
C PRO A 166 25.51 9.52 -7.45
N SER A 167 25.20 9.63 -6.16
CA SER A 167 25.77 8.81 -5.07
C SER A 167 24.99 7.53 -4.80
N SER A 168 23.95 7.23 -5.59
CA SER A 168 23.22 5.98 -5.55
C SER A 168 23.09 5.37 -6.93
N GLY A 169 23.14 4.03 -7.02
CA GLY A 169 23.05 3.30 -8.26
C GLY A 169 22.49 1.90 -8.08
N ARG A 170 22.32 1.23 -9.20
CA ARG A 170 21.79 -0.13 -9.25
C ARG A 170 22.75 -1.06 -9.99
N ILE A 171 22.80 -2.31 -9.54
CA ILE A 171 23.48 -3.39 -10.24
C ILE A 171 22.38 -4.41 -10.57
N ALA A 172 21.98 -4.46 -11.84
CA ALA A 172 20.99 -5.43 -12.30
C ALA A 172 21.59 -6.84 -12.22
N ASN A 173 20.86 -7.76 -11.60
CA ASN A 173 21.33 -9.14 -11.37
C ASN A 173 22.71 -9.21 -10.69
N GLY A 174 23.03 -8.24 -9.83
CA GLY A 174 24.35 -8.08 -9.23
C GLY A 174 24.64 -9.01 -8.07
N ALA A 175 23.62 -9.50 -7.38
CA ALA A 175 23.80 -10.45 -6.29
C ALA A 175 23.39 -11.87 -6.72
N THR A 176 24.10 -12.85 -6.17
CA THR A 176 23.76 -14.28 -6.28
C THR A 176 23.33 -14.80 -4.93
N VAL A 177 22.21 -15.45 -4.85
CA VAL A 177 21.70 -16.11 -3.64
C VAL A 177 22.61 -17.29 -3.29
N GLU A 178 23.12 -17.34 -2.08
CA GLU A 178 23.96 -18.43 -1.55
C GLU A 178 23.15 -19.36 -0.64
N ARG A 179 22.15 -18.81 0.05
CA ARG A 179 21.33 -19.55 1.01
C ARG A 179 19.85 -19.22 0.83
N ALA A 180 19.01 -20.26 0.80
CA ALA A 180 17.56 -20.07 0.85
C ALA A 180 17.10 -19.74 2.27
N VAL A 181 16.04 -18.94 2.39
CA VAL A 181 15.35 -18.73 3.67
C VAL A 181 14.39 -19.89 3.90
N ASP A 182 14.44 -20.46 5.09
CA ASP A 182 13.42 -21.42 5.51
C ASP A 182 12.13 -20.64 5.84
N THR A 183 11.12 -20.84 5.01
CA THR A 183 9.81 -20.19 5.17
C THR A 183 8.89 -20.95 6.11
N GLY A 184 9.28 -22.15 6.58
CA GLY A 184 8.39 -23.06 7.30
C GLY A 184 7.23 -23.60 6.44
N PHE A 185 7.16 -23.23 5.16
CA PHE A 185 6.05 -23.59 4.27
C PHE A 185 5.89 -25.10 4.08
N ALA A 186 6.99 -25.84 4.05
CA ALA A 186 6.98 -27.29 3.83
C ALA A 186 6.74 -28.09 5.11
N THR A 187 6.68 -27.44 6.26
CA THR A 187 6.59 -28.10 7.59
C THR A 187 5.25 -27.78 8.27
N GLY A 188 4.80 -28.71 9.13
CA GLY A 188 3.56 -28.56 9.88
C GLY A 188 2.29 -28.92 9.07
N ASP A 189 1.14 -28.94 9.76
CA ASP A 189 -0.16 -29.34 9.20
C ASP A 189 -1.04 -28.17 8.81
N TRP A 190 -0.57 -26.95 9.00
CA TRP A 190 -1.34 -25.72 8.79
C TRP A 190 -0.60 -24.73 7.91
N LEU A 191 -1.37 -23.97 7.14
CA LEU A 191 -0.98 -22.72 6.50
C LEU A 191 -1.78 -21.60 7.14
N THR A 192 -1.15 -20.48 7.40
CA THR A 192 -1.85 -19.28 7.88
C THR A 192 -1.95 -18.29 6.75
N PHE A 193 -3.16 -17.83 6.46
CA PHE A 193 -3.41 -16.75 5.52
C PHE A 193 -3.75 -15.48 6.30
N ASN A 194 -3.00 -14.41 6.06
CA ASN A 194 -3.15 -13.12 6.73
C ASN A 194 -3.74 -12.09 5.76
N LEU A 195 -4.86 -11.48 6.14
CA LEU A 195 -5.45 -10.36 5.40
C LEU A 195 -4.56 -9.12 5.49
N HIS A 196 -4.52 -8.31 4.44
CA HIS A 196 -3.81 -7.05 4.44
C HIS A 196 -4.40 -6.02 5.40
N GLN A 197 -5.70 -6.11 5.66
CA GLN A 197 -6.43 -5.23 6.56
C GLN A 197 -7.25 -6.08 7.52
N PHE A 198 -7.25 -5.70 8.80
CA PHE A 198 -8.11 -6.29 9.81
C PHE A 198 -9.58 -6.06 9.45
N ASP A 199 -10.34 -7.13 9.28
CA ASP A 199 -11.78 -7.11 9.07
C ASP A 199 -12.35 -8.50 9.32
N ALA A 200 -13.08 -8.66 10.42
CA ALA A 200 -13.64 -9.94 10.82
C ALA A 200 -14.68 -10.49 9.81
N THR A 201 -15.40 -9.61 9.11
CA THR A 201 -16.37 -10.02 8.07
C THR A 201 -15.66 -10.58 6.85
N ASN A 202 -14.58 -9.92 6.40
CA ASN A 202 -13.75 -10.42 5.32
C ASN A 202 -13.03 -11.72 5.70
N ALA A 203 -12.50 -11.83 6.93
CA ALA A 203 -11.89 -13.06 7.43
C ALA A 203 -12.89 -14.23 7.41
N LYS A 204 -14.13 -13.98 7.87
CA LYS A 204 -15.20 -14.98 7.81
C LYS A 204 -15.54 -15.37 6.39
N ARG A 205 -15.74 -14.40 5.48
CA ARG A 205 -16.08 -14.68 4.07
C ARG A 205 -14.98 -15.48 3.36
N VAL A 206 -13.71 -15.18 3.65
CA VAL A 206 -12.57 -15.95 3.12
C VAL A 206 -12.59 -17.38 3.68
N ALA A 207 -12.76 -17.56 4.99
CA ALA A 207 -12.85 -18.89 5.58
C ALA A 207 -14.03 -19.71 5.02
N ASP A 208 -15.20 -19.07 4.85
CA ASP A 208 -16.39 -19.70 4.27
C ASP A 208 -16.14 -20.11 2.80
N ALA A 209 -15.52 -19.25 2.00
CA ALA A 209 -15.17 -19.55 0.59
C ALA A 209 -14.19 -20.73 0.47
N ILE A 210 -13.19 -20.78 1.36
CA ILE A 210 -12.26 -21.91 1.42
C ILE A 210 -12.99 -23.18 1.83
N ASN A 211 -13.86 -23.14 2.85
CA ASN A 211 -14.63 -24.28 3.32
C ASN A 211 -15.68 -24.76 2.29
N ALA A 212 -16.19 -23.87 1.46
CA ALA A 212 -17.06 -24.24 0.36
C ALA A 212 -16.33 -25.04 -0.73
N ALA A 213 -15.07 -24.70 -1.00
CA ALA A 213 -14.22 -25.40 -1.95
C ALA A 213 -13.60 -26.67 -1.36
N ILE A 214 -13.21 -26.62 -0.08
CA ILE A 214 -12.51 -27.71 0.65
C ILE A 214 -13.13 -27.79 2.04
N PRO A 215 -14.15 -28.66 2.23
CA PRO A 215 -14.91 -28.72 3.48
C PRO A 215 -14.08 -28.95 4.73
N GLY A 216 -14.25 -28.11 5.76
CA GLY A 216 -13.61 -28.23 7.06
C GLY A 216 -12.12 -27.94 7.10
N SER A 217 -11.59 -27.30 6.05
CA SER A 217 -10.15 -27.01 5.96
C SER A 217 -9.74 -25.65 6.55
N ALA A 218 -10.66 -24.69 6.67
CA ALA A 218 -10.34 -23.34 7.12
C ALA A 218 -11.05 -22.97 8.42
N SER A 219 -10.33 -22.33 9.34
CA SER A 219 -10.86 -21.76 10.58
C SER A 219 -10.25 -20.38 10.81
N MET A 220 -11.04 -19.45 11.36
CA MET A 220 -10.52 -18.14 11.75
C MET A 220 -9.67 -18.28 13.02
N ILE A 221 -8.49 -17.66 13.02
CA ILE A 221 -7.68 -17.47 14.23
C ILE A 221 -8.13 -16.18 14.91
N ASP A 222 -8.25 -15.12 14.11
CA ASP A 222 -8.69 -13.80 14.51
C ASP A 222 -9.31 -13.05 13.31
N GLY A 223 -9.59 -11.74 13.44
CA GLY A 223 -10.18 -10.93 12.37
C GLY A 223 -9.25 -10.57 11.21
N ALA A 224 -8.01 -11.06 11.21
CA ALA A 224 -7.03 -10.84 10.14
C ALA A 224 -6.38 -12.15 9.67
N SER A 225 -6.49 -13.25 10.43
CA SER A 225 -5.73 -14.48 10.21
C SER A 225 -6.65 -15.69 10.11
N ILE A 226 -6.43 -16.51 9.09
CA ILE A 226 -7.16 -17.75 8.83
C ILE A 226 -6.17 -18.92 8.83
N ALA A 227 -6.42 -19.91 9.68
CA ALA A 227 -5.70 -21.18 9.67
C ALA A 227 -6.32 -22.10 8.63
N ILE A 228 -5.50 -22.70 7.79
CA ILE A 228 -5.91 -23.61 6.73
C ILE A 228 -5.19 -24.94 6.92
N ARG A 229 -5.93 -26.01 7.05
CA ARG A 229 -5.36 -27.34 7.19
C ARG A 229 -4.70 -27.77 5.88
N ALA A 230 -3.41 -28.03 5.93
CA ALA A 230 -2.58 -28.31 4.75
C ALA A 230 -1.63 -29.48 5.05
N VAL A 231 -2.22 -30.65 5.28
CA VAL A 231 -1.48 -31.90 5.51
C VAL A 231 -0.91 -32.38 4.18
N GLY A 232 0.37 -32.76 4.17
CA GLY A 232 1.02 -33.31 2.99
C GLY A 232 2.40 -32.72 2.73
N ASN A 233 2.98 -33.11 1.62
CA ASN A 233 4.29 -32.63 1.18
C ASN A 233 4.23 -31.22 0.56
N GLY A 234 5.40 -30.63 0.26
CA GLY A 234 5.47 -29.28 -0.28
C GLY A 234 4.71 -29.08 -1.61
N ASP A 235 4.62 -30.11 -2.47
CA ASP A 235 3.87 -30.03 -3.74
C ASP A 235 2.35 -29.98 -3.49
N GLU A 236 1.85 -30.83 -2.61
CA GLU A 236 0.43 -30.85 -2.22
C GLU A 236 0.01 -29.53 -1.58
N ARG A 237 0.85 -28.99 -0.68
CA ARG A 237 0.62 -27.67 -0.06
C ARG A 237 0.64 -26.54 -1.07
N MET A 238 1.53 -26.58 -2.08
CA MET A 238 1.60 -25.59 -3.15
C MET A 238 0.36 -25.66 -4.05
N ARG A 239 -0.14 -26.85 -4.38
CA ARG A 239 -1.39 -27.02 -5.13
C ARG A 239 -2.59 -26.49 -4.36
N LEU A 240 -2.68 -26.80 -3.06
CA LEU A 240 -3.72 -26.28 -2.17
C LEU A 240 -3.68 -24.75 -2.13
N MET A 241 -2.51 -24.15 -1.95
CA MET A 241 -2.34 -22.69 -1.98
C MET A 241 -2.81 -22.09 -3.31
N SER A 242 -2.38 -22.65 -4.43
CA SER A 242 -2.77 -22.21 -5.77
C SER A 242 -4.29 -22.29 -6.01
N GLN A 243 -4.93 -23.32 -5.47
CA GLN A 243 -6.40 -23.45 -5.53
C GLN A 243 -7.08 -22.36 -4.71
N ILE A 244 -6.61 -22.11 -3.48
CA ILE A 244 -7.18 -21.12 -2.57
C ILE A 244 -7.00 -19.69 -3.11
N GLU A 245 -5.81 -19.36 -3.60
CA GLU A 245 -5.50 -18.02 -4.12
C GLU A 245 -6.46 -17.54 -5.21
N ASN A 246 -7.03 -18.44 -5.98
CA ASN A 246 -7.91 -18.14 -7.10
C ASN A 246 -9.40 -18.17 -6.75
N LEU A 247 -9.77 -18.50 -5.51
CA LEU A 247 -11.16 -18.43 -5.06
C LEU A 247 -11.63 -16.97 -5.04
N GLY A 248 -12.84 -16.75 -5.56
CA GLY A 248 -13.49 -15.45 -5.52
C GLY A 248 -14.24 -15.24 -4.20
N VAL A 249 -14.05 -14.09 -3.60
CA VAL A 249 -14.74 -13.68 -2.36
C VAL A 249 -15.35 -12.29 -2.57
N GLU A 250 -16.60 -12.13 -2.20
CA GLU A 250 -17.25 -10.83 -2.15
C GLU A 250 -16.72 -10.06 -0.94
N ARG A 251 -16.05 -8.94 -1.18
CA ARG A 251 -15.49 -8.11 -0.10
C ARG A 251 -16.62 -7.45 0.69
N ALA A 252 -16.45 -7.38 2.00
CA ALA A 252 -17.30 -6.54 2.85
C ALA A 252 -17.08 -5.07 2.52
N ASP A 253 -18.12 -4.26 2.70
CA ASP A 253 -18.00 -2.82 2.57
C ASP A 253 -16.94 -2.30 3.55
N PRO A 254 -15.98 -1.49 3.07
CA PRO A 254 -14.96 -0.95 3.94
C PRO A 254 -15.59 0.03 4.95
N PRO A 255 -14.98 0.19 6.14
CA PRO A 255 -15.45 1.19 7.09
C PRO A 255 -15.42 2.59 6.46
N ALA A 256 -16.42 3.41 6.83
CA ALA A 256 -16.51 4.78 6.33
C ALA A 256 -15.26 5.57 6.74
N LYS A 257 -14.57 6.15 5.75
CA LYS A 257 -13.31 6.87 5.94
C LYS A 257 -13.25 8.13 5.10
N VAL A 258 -12.75 9.20 5.70
CA VAL A 258 -12.50 10.49 5.05
C VAL A 258 -11.01 10.80 5.17
N ILE A 259 -10.35 10.99 4.04
CA ILE A 259 -8.94 11.39 4.00
C ILE A 259 -8.86 12.82 3.47
N VAL A 260 -8.24 13.71 4.21
CA VAL A 260 -8.09 15.11 3.84
C VAL A 260 -6.62 15.47 3.76
N ASN A 261 -6.21 16.01 2.61
CA ASN A 261 -4.89 16.60 2.48
C ASN A 261 -4.95 18.08 2.88
N ALA A 262 -4.36 18.40 4.03
CA ALA A 262 -4.40 19.74 4.61
C ALA A 262 -3.70 20.79 3.73
N ARG A 263 -2.72 20.40 2.91
CA ARG A 263 -1.97 21.31 2.04
C ARG A 263 -2.69 21.63 0.73
N THR A 264 -3.35 20.63 0.14
CA THR A 264 -3.99 20.79 -1.18
C THR A 264 -5.50 20.98 -1.11
N GLY A 265 -6.12 20.73 0.06
CA GLY A 265 -7.58 20.74 0.22
C GLY A 265 -8.29 19.55 -0.44
N THR A 266 -7.53 18.56 -0.93
CA THR A 266 -8.14 17.38 -1.54
C THR A 266 -8.80 16.52 -0.49
N VAL A 267 -10.09 16.19 -0.70
CA VAL A 267 -10.87 15.29 0.15
C VAL A 267 -11.19 14.01 -0.60
N VAL A 268 -10.86 12.88 -0.01
CA VAL A 268 -11.22 11.55 -0.52
C VAL A 268 -12.19 10.91 0.47
N ILE A 269 -13.37 10.57 -0.04
CA ILE A 269 -14.45 9.99 0.75
C ILE A 269 -14.68 8.56 0.25
N ASN A 270 -14.66 7.63 1.17
CA ASN A 270 -14.94 6.23 0.86
C ASN A 270 -16.27 5.82 1.52
N GLY A 271 -16.96 4.86 0.90
CA GLY A 271 -18.12 4.20 1.47
C GLY A 271 -19.30 5.13 1.78
N ALA A 272 -20.17 4.68 2.67
CA ALA A 272 -21.37 5.40 3.09
C ALA A 272 -21.07 6.38 4.23
N VAL A 273 -20.21 7.36 4.01
CA VAL A 273 -19.97 8.43 4.99
C VAL A 273 -21.23 9.30 5.08
N ARG A 274 -21.80 9.39 6.28
CA ARG A 274 -22.97 10.21 6.58
C ARG A 274 -22.59 11.29 7.58
N VAL A 275 -23.25 12.43 7.45
CA VAL A 275 -23.14 13.53 8.40
C VAL A 275 -24.49 13.69 9.10
N GLY A 276 -24.47 13.54 10.44
CA GLY A 276 -25.62 13.76 11.29
C GLY A 276 -25.90 15.25 11.52
N THR A 277 -26.99 15.53 12.25
CA THR A 277 -27.39 16.89 12.63
C THR A 277 -26.29 17.60 13.41
N ALA A 278 -25.79 18.70 12.89
CA ALA A 278 -24.77 19.53 13.55
C ALA A 278 -24.81 20.96 13.03
N ALA A 279 -24.33 21.87 13.85
CA ALA A 279 -24.02 23.24 13.45
C ALA A 279 -22.57 23.54 13.82
N VAL A 280 -21.77 23.91 12.84
CA VAL A 280 -20.36 24.26 13.03
C VAL A 280 -20.14 25.66 12.49
N THR A 281 -19.50 26.51 13.30
CA THR A 281 -19.11 27.86 12.91
C THR A 281 -17.59 27.95 12.90
N GLN A 282 -17.02 28.31 11.76
CA GLN A 282 -15.58 28.53 11.58
C GLN A 282 -15.36 29.91 10.92
N GLY A 283 -14.74 30.82 11.66
CA GLY A 283 -14.54 32.19 11.19
C GLY A 283 -15.88 32.91 10.94
N LYS A 284 -16.10 33.31 9.69
CA LYS A 284 -17.34 33.95 9.23
C LYS A 284 -18.37 32.99 8.62
N MET A 285 -18.07 31.70 8.59
CA MET A 285 -18.90 30.68 7.97
C MET A 285 -19.60 29.84 9.02
N THR A 286 -20.89 29.61 8.85
CA THR A 286 -21.68 28.68 9.67
C THR A 286 -22.24 27.58 8.77
N VAL A 287 -21.98 26.33 9.15
CA VAL A 287 -22.55 25.13 8.51
C VAL A 287 -23.57 24.56 9.48
N SER A 288 -24.83 24.48 9.07
CA SER A 288 -25.93 23.88 9.84
C SER A 288 -26.54 22.71 9.06
N ILE A 289 -26.61 21.56 9.70
CA ILE A 289 -27.19 20.33 9.15
C ILE A 289 -28.40 19.98 10.03
N LYS A 290 -29.58 19.94 9.44
CA LYS A 290 -30.84 19.59 10.14
C LYS A 290 -31.44 18.36 9.49
N GLU A 291 -31.92 17.43 10.30
CA GLU A 291 -32.75 16.32 9.83
C GLU A 291 -34.21 16.76 9.84
N SER A 292 -34.84 16.64 8.66
CA SER A 292 -36.28 16.91 8.53
C SER A 292 -36.94 15.64 8.00
N PRO A 293 -37.61 14.84 8.82
CA PRO A 293 -38.31 13.64 8.35
C PRO A 293 -39.45 14.03 7.42
N MET A 294 -39.38 13.58 6.17
CA MET A 294 -40.44 13.76 5.19
C MET A 294 -41.38 12.56 5.19
N VAL A 295 -42.59 12.79 5.68
CA VAL A 295 -43.63 11.76 5.67
C VAL A 295 -44.32 11.77 4.30
N VAL A 296 -44.02 10.77 3.45
CA VAL A 296 -44.73 10.58 2.19
C VAL A 296 -45.96 9.77 2.44
N GLN A 297 -47.11 10.44 2.43
CA GLN A 297 -48.41 9.77 2.51
C GLN A 297 -48.90 9.36 1.10
N PRO A 298 -49.38 8.13 0.94
CA PRO A 298 -50.03 7.73 -0.30
C PRO A 298 -51.30 8.59 -0.56
N ALA A 299 -51.57 8.81 -1.84
CA ALA A 299 -52.80 9.52 -2.23
C ALA A 299 -54.06 8.85 -1.64
N PRO A 300 -55.10 9.60 -1.31
CA PRO A 300 -56.34 9.03 -0.80
C PRO A 300 -56.85 7.93 -1.72
N PHE A 301 -57.20 6.77 -1.14
CA PHE A 301 -57.68 5.55 -1.83
C PHE A 301 -56.59 4.71 -2.55
N SER A 302 -55.31 4.96 -2.37
CA SER A 302 -54.26 4.05 -2.83
C SER A 302 -53.93 2.98 -1.76
N ARG A 303 -53.50 1.77 -2.19
CA ARG A 303 -53.11 0.67 -1.30
C ARG A 303 -51.66 0.75 -0.85
N GLY A 304 -51.00 1.92 -0.89
CA GLY A 304 -49.65 2.13 -0.44
C GLY A 304 -49.54 2.20 1.08
N GLN A 305 -48.37 1.84 1.62
CA GLN A 305 -48.02 2.06 3.04
C GLN A 305 -47.32 3.40 3.18
N THR A 306 -47.52 4.08 4.32
CA THR A 306 -46.77 5.30 4.66
C THR A 306 -45.29 4.97 4.84
N ALA A 307 -44.43 5.61 4.10
CA ALA A 307 -42.97 5.53 4.25
C ALA A 307 -42.47 6.83 4.88
N VAL A 308 -41.58 6.71 5.84
CA VAL A 308 -40.85 7.83 6.41
C VAL A 308 -39.47 7.80 5.75
N GLU A 309 -39.17 8.80 4.94
CA GLU A 309 -37.83 9.02 4.43
C GLU A 309 -37.13 10.04 5.35
N GLU A 310 -35.98 9.64 5.88
CA GLU A 310 -35.11 10.56 6.62
C GLU A 310 -34.41 11.48 5.62
N SER A 311 -34.62 12.76 5.76
CA SER A 311 -33.98 13.76 4.91
C SER A 311 -33.25 14.80 5.75
N SER A 312 -32.01 15.12 5.38
CA SER A 312 -31.16 16.10 6.07
C SER A 312 -31.03 17.37 5.23
N ASP A 313 -31.34 18.53 5.83
CA ASP A 313 -31.07 19.85 5.23
C ASP A 313 -29.73 20.40 5.70
N ILE A 314 -28.89 20.84 4.76
CA ILE A 314 -27.64 21.51 5.05
C ILE A 314 -27.78 22.98 4.66
N GLU A 315 -27.59 23.87 5.63
CA GLU A 315 -27.51 25.31 5.42
C GLU A 315 -26.10 25.80 5.69
N VAL A 316 -25.48 26.41 4.70
CA VAL A 316 -24.17 27.07 4.81
C VAL A 316 -24.37 28.56 4.58
N THR A 317 -24.10 29.36 5.61
CA THR A 317 -24.27 30.81 5.56
C THR A 317 -22.93 31.51 5.71
N GLU A 318 -22.62 32.42 4.79
CA GLU A 318 -21.51 33.38 4.88
C GLU A 318 -22.10 34.80 4.87
N GLU A 319 -21.60 35.70 5.66
CA GLU A 319 -22.18 37.04 5.97
C GLU A 319 -22.37 37.99 4.77
N ALA A 320 -22.11 37.57 3.53
CA ALA A 320 -22.23 38.42 2.33
C ALA A 320 -22.65 37.69 1.03
N ARG A 321 -23.14 36.44 1.06
CA ARG A 321 -23.53 35.70 -0.17
C ARG A 321 -24.78 34.83 0.03
N PRO A 322 -25.52 34.51 -1.07
CA PRO A 322 -26.80 33.83 -0.97
C PRO A 322 -26.71 32.42 -0.38
N VAL A 323 -27.64 32.13 0.50
CA VAL A 323 -27.86 30.81 1.12
C VAL A 323 -28.20 29.80 0.03
N TYR A 324 -27.43 28.73 -0.07
CA TYR A 324 -27.75 27.58 -0.91
C TYR A 324 -28.51 26.54 -0.08
N LEU A 325 -29.79 26.37 -0.36
CA LEU A 325 -30.58 25.27 0.17
C LEU A 325 -30.22 23.98 -0.59
N MET A 326 -29.70 22.98 0.11
CA MET A 326 -29.46 21.66 -0.45
C MET A 326 -30.57 20.70 -0.09
N LYS A 327 -30.85 19.76 -1.03
CA LYS A 327 -31.88 18.74 -0.87
C LYS A 327 -31.56 17.75 0.26
N PRO A 328 -32.57 17.14 0.88
CA PRO A 328 -32.42 16.25 2.02
C PRO A 328 -31.63 14.96 1.68
N SER A 329 -30.86 14.48 2.63
CA SER A 329 -29.88 13.38 2.59
C SER A 329 -28.50 13.81 2.03
N ALA A 330 -27.86 14.76 2.70
CA ALA A 330 -26.54 15.18 2.29
C ALA A 330 -25.51 14.08 2.58
N SER A 331 -24.99 13.53 1.53
CA SER A 331 -23.73 12.79 1.62
C SER A 331 -22.60 13.80 1.97
N LEU A 332 -21.56 13.36 2.67
CA LEU A 332 -20.40 14.23 2.91
C LEU A 332 -19.84 14.82 1.61
N ALA A 333 -19.96 14.11 0.49
CA ALA A 333 -19.54 14.58 -0.83
C ALA A 333 -20.29 15.86 -1.24
N GLU A 334 -21.61 15.94 -1.02
CA GLU A 334 -22.40 17.14 -1.30
C GLU A 334 -22.03 18.32 -0.39
N LEU A 335 -21.71 18.04 0.88
CA LEU A 335 -21.20 19.05 1.81
C LEU A 335 -19.85 19.62 1.33
N VAL A 336 -18.92 18.76 0.97
CA VAL A 336 -17.60 19.16 0.48
C VAL A 336 -17.73 19.95 -0.84
N ASP A 337 -18.58 19.53 -1.74
CA ASP A 337 -18.85 20.25 -3.00
C ASP A 337 -19.47 21.62 -2.73
N ALA A 338 -20.38 21.73 -1.78
CA ALA A 338 -20.97 23.02 -1.40
C ALA A 338 -19.91 23.98 -0.82
N ILE A 339 -19.07 23.48 0.08
CA ILE A 339 -17.97 24.25 0.70
C ILE A 339 -16.94 24.67 -0.37
N ASN A 340 -16.58 23.77 -1.28
CA ASN A 340 -15.64 24.09 -2.37
C ASN A 340 -16.18 25.17 -3.33
N ARG A 341 -17.50 25.16 -3.61
CA ARG A 341 -18.13 26.19 -4.44
C ARG A 341 -18.09 27.58 -3.80
N LEU A 342 -18.01 27.64 -2.46
CA LEU A 342 -17.87 28.90 -1.73
C LEU A 342 -16.43 29.43 -1.72
N GLY A 343 -15.46 28.64 -2.24
CA GLY A 343 -14.06 29.06 -2.31
C GLY A 343 -13.35 29.13 -0.97
N VAL A 344 -13.73 28.26 -0.05
CA VAL A 344 -13.18 28.19 1.31
C VAL A 344 -11.72 27.72 1.27
N ALA A 345 -10.88 28.27 2.13
CA ALA A 345 -9.49 27.84 2.22
C ALA A 345 -9.38 26.37 2.69
N PRO A 346 -8.39 25.59 2.18
CA PRO A 346 -8.23 24.19 2.56
C PRO A 346 -8.15 23.95 4.07
N GLY A 347 -7.52 24.86 4.81
CA GLY A 347 -7.42 24.77 6.28
C GLY A 347 -8.76 24.89 7.00
N ASP A 348 -9.66 25.74 6.51
CA ASP A 348 -11.00 25.91 7.10
C ASP A 348 -11.87 24.66 6.87
N LEU A 349 -11.76 24.03 5.69
CA LEU A 349 -12.42 22.76 5.40
C LEU A 349 -11.98 21.65 6.36
N VAL A 350 -10.67 21.55 6.63
CA VAL A 350 -10.13 20.60 7.59
C VAL A 350 -10.72 20.86 8.98
N ALA A 351 -10.71 22.12 9.43
CA ALA A 351 -11.23 22.50 10.75
C ALA A 351 -12.74 22.19 10.91
N ILE A 352 -13.54 22.39 9.87
CA ILE A 352 -14.96 22.03 9.86
C ILE A 352 -15.15 20.51 9.99
N LEU A 353 -14.39 19.72 9.22
CA LEU A 353 -14.47 18.26 9.25
C LEU A 353 -13.99 17.70 10.59
N GLU A 354 -12.95 18.28 11.20
CA GLU A 354 -12.50 17.95 12.56
C GLU A 354 -13.58 18.26 13.60
N ALA A 355 -14.20 19.44 13.52
CA ALA A 355 -15.26 19.82 14.44
C ALA A 355 -16.47 18.88 14.31
N LEU A 356 -16.88 18.51 13.10
CA LEU A 356 -17.95 17.54 12.85
C LEU A 356 -17.59 16.15 13.40
N SER A 357 -16.35 15.73 13.26
CA SER A 357 -15.86 14.46 13.80
C SER A 357 -15.85 14.47 15.33
N GLN A 358 -15.34 15.54 15.96
CA GLN A 358 -15.31 15.70 17.42
C GLN A 358 -16.71 15.81 18.03
N ALA A 359 -17.64 16.43 17.32
CA ALA A 359 -19.04 16.49 17.72
C ALA A 359 -19.78 15.16 17.56
N GLY A 360 -19.16 14.13 16.98
CA GLY A 360 -19.81 12.85 16.67
C GLY A 360 -20.82 12.93 15.54
N ALA A 361 -20.87 14.03 14.83
CA ALA A 361 -21.78 14.23 13.69
C ALA A 361 -21.25 13.55 12.41
N LEU A 362 -19.95 13.31 12.30
CA LEU A 362 -19.34 12.57 11.18
C LEU A 362 -19.22 11.09 11.54
N THR A 363 -20.01 10.25 10.88
CA THR A 363 -19.95 8.78 11.05
C THR A 363 -18.87 8.20 10.15
N ALA A 364 -17.60 8.56 10.40
CA ALA A 364 -16.45 8.07 9.64
C ALA A 364 -15.15 8.31 10.41
N GLU A 365 -14.11 7.53 10.09
CA GLU A 365 -12.75 7.81 10.52
C GLU A 365 -12.19 8.98 9.70
N LEU A 366 -11.76 10.06 10.36
CA LEU A 366 -11.11 11.20 9.71
C LEU A 366 -9.60 11.04 9.78
N VAL A 367 -8.93 11.04 8.61
CA VAL A 367 -7.46 10.98 8.48
C VAL A 367 -6.98 12.23 7.76
N ILE A 368 -6.08 12.99 8.39
CA ILE A 368 -5.48 14.20 7.84
C ILE A 368 -4.03 13.88 7.42
N ILE A 369 -3.66 14.25 6.19
CA ILE A 369 -2.34 14.02 5.60
C ILE A 369 -1.74 15.30 5.00
#